data_36fac10771bcce60ac6f2f7ced2c588c
#
_entry.id   36fac10771bcce60ac6f2f7ced2c588c
#
_cell.length_a   1.000
_cell.length_b   1.000
_cell.length_c   1.000
_cell.angle_alpha   90.00
_cell.angle_beta   90.00
_cell.angle_gamma   90.00
#
_symmetry.space_group_name_H-M   'P 1'
#
loop_
_entity.id
_entity.type
_entity.pdbx_description
1 polymer ?
#
loop_
_entity_poly.entity_id
_entity_poly.type
_entity_poly.pdbx_seq_one_letter_code
_entity_poly.pdbx_strand_id
1 'polypeptide(L)'
;DTSFLEMLDILNENLVNEGKEPVAFDHDCREGICGMCSLYINGRAHGPDTGITTCQLHMRMFKDGETIHIEPWRSAAFPVIKDLVVDRSAFDRIMAAGGFISVNTSGNTLDANAIPVPKEDADKAMDAAACIGCGACVATCKNGSAMLFVGAKVSQFALLPQGKVEAKRRVLNMVRAMDEEGFGNCSNTG
;
A
#
# COMPACT_ATOMS: atom_id res chain seq x y z
N ASP A 1 -14.78 10.95 19.12
CA ASP A 1 -13.46 10.46 18.75
C ASP A 1 -13.51 9.99 17.29
N THR A 2 -13.15 10.89 16.37
CA THR A 2 -13.21 10.67 14.93
C THR A 2 -11.89 10.10 14.41
N SER A 3 -11.94 9.39 13.28
CA SER A 3 -10.74 9.05 12.52
C SER A 3 -10.19 10.29 11.82
N PHE A 4 -8.92 10.24 11.42
CA PHE A 4 -8.29 11.32 10.67
C PHE A 4 -8.99 11.55 9.32
N LEU A 5 -9.47 10.48 8.69
CA LEU A 5 -10.19 10.56 7.43
C LEU A 5 -11.56 11.25 7.60
N GLU A 6 -12.29 10.92 8.67
CA GLU A 6 -13.56 11.62 9.02
C GLU A 6 -13.33 13.11 9.33
N MET A 7 -12.20 13.45 9.95
CA MET A 7 -11.82 14.84 10.17
C MET A 7 -11.67 15.58 8.82
N LEU A 8 -11.07 14.97 7.81
CA LEU A 8 -10.97 15.53 6.47
C LEU A 8 -12.34 15.67 5.79
N ASP A 9 -13.26 14.71 6.00
CA ASP A 9 -14.64 14.81 5.51
C ASP A 9 -15.34 16.03 6.14
N ILE A 10 -15.23 16.20 7.47
CA ILE A 10 -15.83 17.34 8.20
C ILE A 10 -15.20 18.66 7.72
N LEU A 11 -13.89 18.70 7.51
CA LEU A 11 -13.22 19.88 6.95
C LEU A 11 -13.81 20.23 5.59
N ASN A 12 -13.98 19.26 4.72
CA ASN A 12 -14.52 19.48 3.38
C ASN A 12 -15.99 19.91 3.42
N GLU A 13 -16.80 19.36 4.31
CA GLU A 13 -18.17 19.80 4.52
C GLU A 13 -18.22 21.28 4.92
N ASN A 14 -17.36 21.70 5.86
CA ASN A 14 -17.27 23.10 6.28
C ASN A 14 -16.81 24.01 5.13
N LEU A 15 -15.80 23.61 4.35
CA LEU A 15 -15.34 24.38 3.19
C LEU A 15 -16.46 24.59 2.16
N VAL A 16 -17.20 23.53 1.84
CA VAL A 16 -18.33 23.59 0.90
C VAL A 16 -19.42 24.51 1.42
N ASN A 17 -19.77 24.43 2.71
CA ASN A 17 -20.77 25.31 3.33
C ASN A 17 -20.35 26.79 3.32
N GLU A 18 -19.04 27.06 3.34
CA GLU A 18 -18.47 28.40 3.20
C GLU A 18 -18.31 28.85 1.73
N GLY A 19 -18.72 28.04 0.76
CA GLY A 19 -18.55 28.32 -0.67
C GLY A 19 -17.10 28.19 -1.16
N LYS A 20 -16.25 27.49 -0.42
CA LYS A 20 -14.86 27.21 -0.77
C LYS A 20 -14.71 25.85 -1.43
N GLU A 21 -13.63 25.69 -2.20
CA GLU A 21 -13.31 24.42 -2.83
C GLU A 21 -12.84 23.41 -1.77
N PRO A 22 -13.36 22.16 -1.78
CA PRO A 22 -12.91 21.12 -0.88
C PRO A 22 -11.51 20.64 -1.25
N VAL A 23 -10.77 20.14 -0.26
CA VAL A 23 -9.47 19.50 -0.43
C VAL A 23 -9.66 18.13 -1.09
N ALA A 24 -8.94 17.86 -2.18
CA ALA A 24 -8.95 16.56 -2.82
C ALA A 24 -8.06 15.57 -2.04
N PHE A 25 -8.61 14.40 -1.68
CA PHE A 25 -7.87 13.29 -1.08
C PHE A 25 -8.52 11.97 -1.46
N ASP A 26 -7.71 10.91 -1.53
CA ASP A 26 -8.17 9.57 -1.89
C ASP A 26 -8.60 8.78 -0.66
N HIS A 27 -9.64 8.00 -0.83
CA HIS A 27 -10.10 7.00 0.14
C HIS A 27 -10.97 5.95 -0.56
N ASP A 28 -11.13 4.78 0.09
CA ASP A 28 -12.01 3.72 -0.42
C ASP A 28 -12.60 2.91 0.74
N CYS A 29 -11.93 1.86 1.22
CA CYS A 29 -12.49 0.90 2.17
C CYS A 29 -12.86 1.48 3.54
N ARG A 30 -12.16 2.48 4.03
CA ARG A 30 -12.29 3.07 5.39
C ARG A 30 -12.07 2.08 6.55
N GLU A 31 -11.47 0.92 6.28
CA GLU A 31 -11.23 -0.14 7.25
C GLU A 31 -9.78 -0.67 7.26
N GLY A 32 -8.85 0.10 6.69
CA GLY A 32 -7.41 -0.14 6.81
C GLY A 32 -6.85 -1.22 5.88
N ILE A 33 -7.53 -1.62 4.82
CA ILE A 33 -7.13 -2.76 3.97
C ILE A 33 -6.81 -2.43 2.52
N CYS A 34 -7.28 -1.29 1.97
CA CYS A 34 -7.10 -0.98 0.55
C CYS A 34 -5.83 -0.17 0.24
N GLY A 35 -5.26 0.54 1.21
CA GLY A 35 -4.07 1.37 1.02
C GLY A 35 -4.29 2.67 0.24
N MET A 36 -5.53 3.10 -0.02
CA MET A 36 -5.82 4.29 -0.85
C MET A 36 -5.71 5.61 -0.09
N CYS A 37 -6.06 5.65 1.20
CA CYS A 37 -6.02 6.86 2.05
C CYS A 37 -4.61 7.19 2.55
N SER A 38 -3.62 7.16 1.67
CA SER A 38 -2.21 7.25 2.02
C SER A 38 -1.72 8.69 2.03
N LEU A 39 -1.30 9.17 3.20
CA LEU A 39 -0.85 10.55 3.42
C LEU A 39 0.41 10.59 4.29
N TYR A 40 1.23 11.63 4.11
CA TYR A 40 2.20 12.06 5.10
C TYR A 40 1.52 12.97 6.11
N ILE A 41 1.66 12.66 7.39
CA ILE A 41 1.11 13.44 8.49
C ILE A 41 2.25 13.74 9.46
N ASN A 42 2.55 15.02 9.66
CA ASN A 42 3.69 15.49 10.45
C ASN A 42 5.02 14.83 10.03
N GLY A 43 5.23 14.67 8.71
CA GLY A 43 6.45 14.10 8.14
C GLY A 43 6.60 12.58 8.26
N ARG A 44 5.56 11.85 8.69
CA ARG A 44 5.54 10.39 8.77
C ARG A 44 4.43 9.82 7.89
N ALA A 45 4.75 8.74 7.18
CA ALA A 45 3.75 8.00 6.42
C ALA A 45 2.65 7.47 7.35
N HIS A 46 1.39 7.79 7.05
CA HIS A 46 0.19 7.48 7.83
C HIS A 46 0.12 8.11 9.25
N GLY A 47 1.07 8.97 9.63
CA GLY A 47 1.05 9.70 10.89
C GLY A 47 1.80 9.04 12.05
N PRO A 48 1.49 9.41 13.30
CA PRO A 48 2.30 9.06 14.47
C PRO A 48 2.19 7.59 14.91
N ASP A 49 1.12 6.90 14.56
CA ASP A 49 0.92 5.50 14.93
C ASP A 49 1.58 4.54 13.93
N THR A 50 1.70 3.27 14.27
CA THR A 50 2.39 2.25 13.47
C THR A 50 1.45 1.12 13.06
N GLY A 51 1.67 0.58 11.85
CA GLY A 51 0.88 -0.55 11.33
C GLY A 51 -0.57 -0.20 10.97
N ILE A 52 -0.87 1.08 10.77
CA ILE A 52 -2.19 1.58 10.40
C ILE A 52 -2.16 2.41 9.11
N THR A 53 -3.33 2.77 8.64
CA THR A 53 -3.54 3.73 7.55
C THR A 53 -4.28 4.97 8.07
N THR A 54 -4.36 6.03 7.25
CA THR A 54 -5.00 7.29 7.64
C THR A 54 -6.45 7.11 8.10
N CYS A 55 -7.20 6.18 7.51
CA CYS A 55 -8.59 5.90 7.94
C CYS A 55 -8.70 5.21 9.31
N GLN A 56 -7.61 4.66 9.83
CA GLN A 56 -7.53 4.04 11.16
C GLN A 56 -6.79 4.90 12.18
N LEU A 57 -6.18 6.00 11.76
CA LEU A 57 -5.58 6.98 12.64
C LEU A 57 -6.69 7.79 13.31
N HIS A 58 -6.66 7.90 14.63
CA HIS A 58 -7.63 8.65 15.39
C HIS A 58 -7.15 10.03 15.80
N MET A 59 -8.06 11.01 15.83
CA MET A 59 -7.72 12.39 16.21
C MET A 59 -7.21 12.52 17.64
N ARG A 60 -7.55 11.60 18.55
CA ARG A 60 -6.99 11.55 19.91
C ARG A 60 -5.47 11.36 19.97
N MET A 61 -4.84 10.98 18.86
CA MET A 61 -3.38 10.88 18.76
C MET A 61 -2.69 12.23 18.67
N PHE A 62 -3.44 13.31 18.47
CA PHE A 62 -2.96 14.68 18.37
C PHE A 62 -3.41 15.48 19.61
N LYS A 63 -2.61 16.49 19.96
CA LYS A 63 -2.94 17.37 21.10
C LYS A 63 -3.90 18.46 20.66
N ASP A 64 -4.73 18.93 21.60
CA ASP A 64 -5.58 20.07 21.36
C ASP A 64 -4.73 21.32 21.04
N GLY A 65 -5.12 22.05 19.98
CA GLY A 65 -4.35 23.19 19.47
C GLY A 65 -3.09 22.87 18.69
N GLU A 66 -2.79 21.60 18.46
CA GLU A 66 -1.65 21.18 17.64
C GLU A 66 -1.85 21.55 16.16
N THR A 67 -0.79 22.07 15.53
CA THR A 67 -0.77 22.25 14.07
C THR A 67 -0.37 20.94 13.41
N ILE A 68 -1.22 20.43 12.53
CA ILE A 68 -0.99 19.18 11.80
C ILE A 68 -0.62 19.51 10.35
N HIS A 69 0.54 19.04 9.91
CA HIS A 69 0.99 19.17 8.53
C HIS A 69 0.62 17.91 7.75
N ILE A 70 -0.13 18.09 6.66
CA ILE A 70 -0.60 16.99 5.81
C ILE A 70 -0.01 17.17 4.42
N GLU A 71 0.55 16.12 3.85
CA GLU A 71 1.16 16.12 2.52
C GLU A 71 0.77 14.86 1.74
N PRO A 72 0.72 14.92 0.41
CA PRO A 72 0.62 13.73 -0.43
C PRO A 72 1.89 12.88 -0.35
N TRP A 73 1.88 11.67 -0.92
CA TRP A 73 3.10 10.86 -1.02
C TRP A 73 4.23 11.62 -1.71
N ARG A 74 5.41 11.57 -1.12
CA ARG A 74 6.64 12.18 -1.62
C ARG A 74 7.40 11.17 -2.48
N SER A 75 7.22 11.17 -3.76
CA SER A 75 8.05 10.41 -4.69
C SER A 75 7.87 10.99 -6.08
N ALA A 76 8.94 11.08 -6.86
CA ALA A 76 8.85 11.49 -8.26
C ALA A 76 7.95 10.55 -9.09
N ALA A 77 7.89 9.28 -8.69
CA ALA A 77 7.04 8.28 -9.34
C ALA A 77 5.56 8.29 -8.87
N PHE A 78 5.23 9.16 -7.89
CA PHE A 78 3.87 9.51 -7.47
C PHE A 78 3.60 10.99 -7.73
N PRO A 79 3.49 11.45 -8.99
CA PRO A 79 3.25 12.86 -9.28
C PRO A 79 1.90 13.31 -8.69
N VAL A 80 1.89 14.52 -8.12
CA VAL A 80 0.67 15.10 -7.54
C VAL A 80 -0.29 15.47 -8.66
N ILE A 81 -1.52 15.00 -8.57
CA ILE A 81 -2.63 15.37 -9.46
C ILE A 81 -3.28 16.65 -8.93
N LYS A 82 -3.71 16.64 -7.67
CA LYS A 82 -4.33 17.77 -6.99
C LYS A 82 -4.28 17.58 -5.48
N ASP A 83 -3.94 18.61 -4.73
CA ASP A 83 -3.89 18.65 -3.27
C ASP A 83 -3.16 17.42 -2.68
N LEU A 84 -3.89 16.46 -2.12
CA LEU A 84 -3.37 15.26 -1.48
C LEU A 84 -3.44 14.01 -2.38
N VAL A 85 -3.95 14.15 -3.60
CA VAL A 85 -4.09 13.06 -4.57
C VAL A 85 -2.87 12.95 -5.45
N VAL A 86 -2.33 11.75 -5.58
CA VAL A 86 -1.18 11.43 -6.44
C VAL A 86 -1.56 10.42 -7.52
N ASP A 87 -0.86 10.46 -8.65
CA ASP A 87 -0.97 9.43 -9.68
C ASP A 87 -0.23 8.16 -9.22
N ARG A 88 -0.98 7.08 -9.00
CA ARG A 88 -0.47 5.79 -8.58
C ARG A 88 -0.33 4.80 -9.74
N SER A 89 -0.66 5.19 -10.95
CA SER A 89 -0.77 4.28 -12.09
C SER A 89 0.53 3.50 -12.35
N ALA A 90 1.69 4.12 -12.16
CA ALA A 90 2.99 3.45 -12.28
C ALA A 90 3.16 2.32 -11.25
N PHE A 91 2.78 2.56 -10.00
CA PHE A 91 2.82 1.55 -8.95
C PHE A 91 1.81 0.42 -9.19
N ASP A 92 0.63 0.75 -9.67
CA ASP A 92 -0.41 -0.22 -10.03
C ASP A 92 0.03 -1.13 -11.18
N ARG A 93 0.82 -0.63 -12.15
CA ARG A 93 1.42 -1.46 -13.19
C ARG A 93 2.43 -2.48 -12.64
N ILE A 94 3.17 -2.15 -11.59
CA ILE A 94 4.01 -3.14 -10.90
C ILE A 94 3.16 -4.23 -10.27
N MET A 95 2.05 -3.86 -9.60
CA MET A 95 1.09 -4.83 -9.06
C MET A 95 0.50 -5.72 -10.15
N ALA A 96 0.04 -5.13 -11.24
CA ALA A 96 -0.53 -5.85 -12.38
C ALA A 96 0.47 -6.80 -13.04
N ALA A 97 1.77 -6.49 -13.00
CA ALA A 97 2.83 -7.32 -13.61
C ALA A 97 3.03 -8.69 -12.93
N GLY A 98 2.67 -8.82 -11.65
CA GLY A 98 2.84 -10.09 -10.92
C GLY A 98 2.35 -10.09 -9.47
N GLY A 99 1.76 -9.00 -8.97
CA GLY A 99 1.23 -8.89 -7.61
C GLY A 99 -0.06 -9.68 -7.36
N PHE A 100 -0.27 -10.76 -8.07
CA PHE A 100 -1.43 -11.65 -7.98
C PHE A 100 -0.99 -13.12 -7.99
N ILE A 101 -1.92 -14.02 -7.67
CA ILE A 101 -1.70 -15.45 -7.70
C ILE A 101 -2.79 -16.12 -8.52
N SER A 102 -2.40 -17.08 -9.40
CA SER A 102 -3.35 -17.89 -10.13
C SER A 102 -3.97 -18.93 -9.21
N VAL A 103 -5.28 -19.04 -9.26
CA VAL A 103 -5.99 -20.12 -8.58
C VAL A 103 -5.72 -21.45 -9.27
N ASN A 104 -5.83 -22.54 -8.53
CA ASN A 104 -5.80 -23.87 -9.12
C ASN A 104 -7.04 -24.07 -10.03
N THR A 105 -6.81 -24.16 -11.33
CA THR A 105 -7.87 -24.28 -12.34
C THR A 105 -8.12 -25.72 -12.77
N SER A 106 -7.59 -26.72 -12.04
CA SER A 106 -7.82 -28.13 -12.34
C SER A 106 -9.31 -28.54 -12.27
N GLY A 107 -10.16 -27.68 -11.69
CA GLY A 107 -11.60 -27.92 -11.53
C GLY A 107 -11.96 -28.96 -10.46
N ASN A 108 -10.98 -29.56 -9.82
CA ASN A 108 -11.18 -30.59 -8.81
C ASN A 108 -10.68 -30.11 -7.45
N THR A 109 -11.22 -30.67 -6.39
CA THR A 109 -10.69 -30.56 -5.03
C THR A 109 -9.27 -31.14 -4.98
N LEU A 110 -8.47 -30.72 -4.00
CA LEU A 110 -7.17 -31.35 -3.74
C LEU A 110 -7.36 -32.83 -3.45
N ASP A 111 -6.40 -33.63 -3.89
CA ASP A 111 -6.33 -35.06 -3.55
C ASP A 111 -6.30 -35.21 -2.03
N ALA A 112 -7.05 -36.19 -1.50
CA ALA A 112 -7.09 -36.49 -0.06
C ALA A 112 -5.70 -36.84 0.52
N ASN A 113 -4.79 -37.31 -0.33
CA ASN A 113 -3.40 -37.63 0.04
C ASN A 113 -2.42 -36.47 -0.21
N ALA A 114 -2.89 -35.29 -0.63
CA ALA A 114 -2.05 -34.13 -0.84
C ALA A 114 -1.35 -33.76 0.47
N ILE A 115 -0.06 -33.48 0.40
CA ILE A 115 0.71 -33.03 1.57
C ILE A 115 0.25 -31.61 1.94
N PRO A 116 -0.25 -31.38 3.16
CA PRO A 116 -0.63 -30.04 3.61
C PRO A 116 0.54 -29.08 3.60
N VAL A 117 0.26 -27.79 3.44
CA VAL A 117 1.27 -26.74 3.61
C VAL A 117 1.72 -26.72 5.07
N PRO A 118 3.04 -26.77 5.35
CA PRO A 118 3.52 -26.64 6.72
C PRO A 118 3.07 -25.32 7.35
N LYS A 119 2.68 -25.37 8.64
CA LYS A 119 2.21 -24.18 9.34
C LYS A 119 3.24 -23.05 9.32
N GLU A 120 4.52 -23.37 9.45
CA GLU A 120 5.60 -22.40 9.43
C GLU A 120 5.66 -21.62 8.09
N ASP A 121 5.47 -22.28 6.97
CA ASP A 121 5.45 -21.63 5.65
C ASP A 121 4.17 -20.79 5.47
N ALA A 122 3.04 -21.29 5.97
CA ALA A 122 1.78 -20.55 5.95
C ALA A 122 1.86 -19.28 6.81
N ASP A 123 2.44 -19.34 7.98
CA ASP A 123 2.65 -18.20 8.88
C ASP A 123 3.53 -17.14 8.20
N LYS A 124 4.67 -17.53 7.62
CA LYS A 124 5.55 -16.62 6.87
C LYS A 124 4.85 -15.98 5.66
N ALA A 125 4.01 -16.74 4.96
CA ALA A 125 3.22 -16.21 3.86
C ALA A 125 2.18 -15.19 4.33
N MET A 126 1.54 -15.44 5.47
CA MET A 126 0.58 -14.52 6.08
C MET A 126 1.25 -13.25 6.60
N ASP A 127 2.44 -13.33 7.18
CA ASP A 127 3.21 -12.16 7.60
C ASP A 127 3.51 -11.25 6.40
N ALA A 128 3.93 -11.82 5.28
CA ALA A 128 4.14 -11.05 4.05
C ALA A 128 2.83 -10.52 3.42
N ALA A 129 1.69 -11.18 3.70
CA ALA A 129 0.35 -10.74 3.25
C ALA A 129 -0.14 -9.48 3.97
N ALA A 130 0.49 -9.07 5.07
CA ALA A 130 0.21 -7.78 5.74
C ALA A 130 0.44 -6.57 4.83
N CYS A 131 1.18 -6.72 3.74
CA CYS A 131 1.36 -5.67 2.74
C CYS A 131 0.06 -5.42 1.96
N ILE A 132 -0.53 -4.23 2.16
CA ILE A 132 -1.76 -3.78 1.48
C ILE A 132 -1.51 -2.94 0.21
N GLY A 133 -0.26 -2.81 -0.23
CA GLY A 133 0.08 -2.04 -1.43
C GLY A 133 -0.13 -0.53 -1.30
N CYS A 134 -0.03 0.02 -0.10
CA CYS A 134 -0.29 1.45 0.13
C CYS A 134 0.77 2.39 -0.46
N GLY A 135 1.99 1.92 -0.73
CA GLY A 135 3.09 2.72 -1.25
C GLY A 135 3.90 3.49 -0.19
N ALA A 136 3.62 3.31 1.11
CA ALA A 136 4.34 4.00 2.19
C ALA A 136 5.85 3.71 2.16
N CYS A 137 6.24 2.47 1.88
CA CYS A 137 7.64 2.08 1.75
C CYS A 137 8.37 2.81 0.61
N VAL A 138 7.68 3.07 -0.50
CA VAL A 138 8.21 3.85 -1.63
C VAL A 138 8.34 5.32 -1.23
N ALA A 139 7.29 5.89 -0.69
CA ALA A 139 7.23 7.31 -0.33
C ALA A 139 8.24 7.66 0.79
N THR A 140 8.55 6.73 1.69
CA THR A 140 9.53 6.91 2.77
C THR A 140 10.96 6.67 2.29
N CYS A 141 11.16 5.86 1.25
CA CYS A 141 12.48 5.53 0.72
C CYS A 141 13.14 6.79 0.11
N LYS A 142 14.39 7.09 0.50
CA LYS A 142 15.15 8.22 -0.06
C LYS A 142 15.33 8.14 -1.58
N ASN A 143 15.33 6.93 -2.13
CA ASN A 143 15.45 6.68 -3.56
C ASN A 143 14.09 6.45 -4.25
N GLY A 144 12.98 6.45 -3.52
CA GLY A 144 11.65 6.14 -4.06
C GLY A 144 11.55 4.72 -4.61
N SER A 145 12.29 3.76 -4.06
CA SER A 145 12.30 2.38 -4.56
C SER A 145 11.09 1.57 -4.07
N ALA A 146 10.51 0.75 -4.95
CA ALA A 146 9.46 -0.22 -4.63
C ALA A 146 10.01 -1.60 -4.22
N MET A 147 11.31 -1.71 -3.95
CA MET A 147 11.96 -2.99 -3.62
C MET A 147 11.29 -3.73 -2.46
N LEU A 148 10.91 -3.03 -1.39
CA LEU A 148 10.24 -3.65 -0.23
C LEU A 148 8.85 -4.20 -0.59
N PHE A 149 8.10 -3.47 -1.42
CA PHE A 149 6.81 -3.93 -1.90
C PHE A 149 6.94 -5.17 -2.78
N VAL A 150 7.82 -5.13 -3.78
CA VAL A 150 8.07 -6.26 -4.69
C VAL A 150 8.58 -7.48 -3.90
N GLY A 151 9.52 -7.26 -2.98
CA GLY A 151 10.04 -8.30 -2.10
C GLY A 151 8.97 -8.97 -1.23
N ALA A 152 8.07 -8.18 -0.64
CA ALA A 152 6.96 -8.70 0.16
C ALA A 152 6.00 -9.57 -0.68
N LYS A 153 5.64 -9.13 -1.89
CA LYS A 153 4.76 -9.90 -2.79
C LYS A 153 5.42 -11.17 -3.31
N VAL A 154 6.69 -11.10 -3.69
CA VAL A 154 7.44 -12.26 -4.13
C VAL A 154 7.58 -13.31 -3.01
N SER A 155 7.90 -12.88 -1.79
CA SER A 155 7.99 -13.76 -0.62
C SER A 155 6.65 -14.41 -0.29
N GLN A 156 5.58 -13.62 -0.20
CA GLN A 156 4.23 -14.11 0.06
C GLN A 156 3.84 -15.23 -0.91
N PHE A 157 3.94 -14.96 -2.20
CA PHE A 157 3.47 -15.90 -3.23
C PHE A 157 4.41 -17.09 -3.44
N ALA A 158 5.70 -16.95 -3.11
CA ALA A 158 6.63 -18.06 -3.14
C ALA A 158 6.34 -19.12 -2.07
N LEU A 159 5.83 -18.69 -0.92
CA LEU A 159 5.51 -19.59 0.20
C LEU A 159 4.13 -20.25 0.05
N LEU A 160 3.20 -19.63 -0.68
CA LEU A 160 1.89 -20.21 -0.93
C LEU A 160 1.95 -21.43 -1.83
N PRO A 161 1.05 -22.42 -1.67
CA PRO A 161 0.98 -23.60 -2.54
C PRO A 161 0.47 -23.26 -3.95
N GLN A 162 -0.34 -22.21 -4.08
CA GLN A 162 -0.87 -21.76 -5.36
C GLN A 162 0.14 -20.93 -6.14
N GLY A 163 -0.08 -20.77 -7.44
CA GLY A 163 0.70 -19.87 -8.29
C GLY A 163 2.14 -20.27 -8.53
N LYS A 164 2.50 -21.54 -8.36
CA LYS A 164 3.89 -22.04 -8.61
C LYS A 164 4.26 -21.97 -10.09
N VAL A 165 3.29 -22.13 -10.99
CA VAL A 165 3.52 -22.12 -12.45
C VAL A 165 4.06 -20.78 -12.91
N GLU A 166 3.52 -19.67 -12.40
CA GLU A 166 3.94 -18.32 -12.75
C GLU A 166 5.02 -17.72 -11.84
N ALA A 167 5.46 -18.42 -10.78
CA ALA A 167 6.35 -17.87 -9.75
C ALA A 167 7.62 -17.20 -10.34
N LYS A 168 8.33 -17.87 -11.25
CA LYS A 168 9.52 -17.31 -11.91
C LYS A 168 9.16 -16.08 -12.76
N ARG A 169 8.09 -16.18 -13.54
CA ARG A 169 7.65 -15.08 -14.42
C ARG A 169 7.18 -13.89 -13.61
N ARG A 170 6.48 -14.12 -12.49
CA ARG A 170 6.07 -13.07 -11.54
C ARG A 170 7.26 -12.22 -11.10
N VAL A 171 8.34 -12.86 -10.62
CA VAL A 171 9.52 -12.15 -10.14
C VAL A 171 10.13 -11.30 -11.25
N LEU A 172 10.37 -11.91 -12.41
CA LEU A 172 10.97 -11.21 -13.55
C LEU A 172 10.12 -10.05 -14.05
N ASN A 173 8.81 -10.23 -14.13
CA ASN A 173 7.89 -9.19 -14.60
C ASN A 173 7.78 -8.04 -13.59
N MET A 174 7.65 -8.33 -12.29
CA MET A 174 7.54 -7.28 -11.27
C MET A 174 8.84 -6.48 -11.15
N VAL A 175 10.00 -7.14 -11.20
CA VAL A 175 11.29 -6.43 -11.17
C VAL A 175 11.46 -5.57 -12.42
N ARG A 176 11.14 -6.08 -13.60
CA ARG A 176 11.18 -5.29 -14.84
C ARG A 176 10.26 -4.09 -14.78
N ALA A 177 8.99 -4.29 -14.40
CA ALA A 177 8.02 -3.20 -14.28
C ALA A 177 8.49 -2.16 -13.25
N MET A 178 9.05 -2.59 -12.12
CA MET A 178 9.63 -1.69 -11.12
C MET A 178 10.74 -0.81 -11.71
N ASP A 179 11.64 -1.39 -12.49
CA ASP A 179 12.73 -0.65 -13.14
C ASP A 179 12.22 0.31 -14.21
N GLU A 180 11.31 -0.16 -15.08
CA GLU A 180 10.73 0.62 -16.18
C GLU A 180 9.88 1.81 -15.68
N GLU A 181 9.18 1.64 -14.56
CA GLU A 181 8.33 2.69 -13.96
C GLU A 181 9.10 3.65 -13.02
N GLY A 182 10.41 3.52 -12.93
CA GLY A 182 11.25 4.43 -12.15
C GLY A 182 11.33 4.15 -10.64
N PHE A 183 10.92 2.96 -10.20
CA PHE A 183 10.96 2.52 -8.80
C PHE A 183 12.12 1.58 -8.47
N GLY A 184 13.04 1.33 -9.43
CA GLY A 184 14.13 0.33 -9.30
C GLY A 184 15.38 0.80 -8.54
N ASN A 185 15.45 2.02 -8.05
CA ASN A 185 16.67 2.66 -7.56
C ASN A 185 17.05 2.27 -6.12
N CYS A 186 16.90 1.01 -5.73
CA CYS A 186 17.31 0.55 -4.42
C CYS A 186 18.85 0.57 -4.27
N SER A 187 19.35 1.32 -3.28
CA SER A 187 20.77 1.36 -2.92
C SER A 187 21.09 0.53 -1.67
N ASN A 188 20.12 -0.19 -1.14
CA ASN A 188 20.23 -0.99 0.10
C ASN A 188 20.74 -0.16 1.31
N THR A 189 20.41 1.12 1.34
CA THR A 189 20.67 2.00 2.50
C THR A 189 19.42 2.08 3.35
N GLY A 190 19.55 1.66 4.61
CA GLY A 190 18.47 1.74 5.61
C GLY A 190 18.32 3.15 6.21
#